data_9942bf0409514305afb126ebd4f00927
#
_entry.id   9942bf0409514305afb126ebd4f00927
#
_cell.length_a   1.000
_cell.length_b   1.000
_cell.length_c   1.000
_cell.angle_alpha   90.00
_cell.angle_beta   90.00
_cell.angle_gamma   90.00
#
_symmetry.space_group_name_H-M   'P 1'
#
loop_
_entity.id
_entity.type
_entity.pdbx_description
1 polymer ?
#
loop_
_entity_poly.entity_id
_entity_poly.type
_entity_poly.pdbx_seq_one_letter_code
_entity_poly.pdbx_strand_id
1 'polypeptide(L)'
;QRLRKCTKALGRAYIRVSGTWANKTYYDFSENPSDKAPEGYQSVLTKVQWLRLLDFVRDMDLNLLVSLAVCEGSFNENHEYDLSQAELLFKTSKDYGVPIAAIEFMNETNILQISGAPKWYTASQYGSDQDLVMRWVKENYPETLCVGPCVVGMEKAMGPGLSEEEKALTKGGGIADYSSAMASSIEDLMAESKFPLDVYSYHYYNGVSERLESMMPGSHWKPEQATSKVYLDVAGQCCKFNMLKRDKYVPDGEMWVTESGDAGGGGNTWASTYLDVFRTLNELGCFSELTKGIIFHNTLCSSDYGYLKPEEFTPRPNYFAVLLWNKLVGSEVYKGIQEDNLYIYCHNNKKGNGYTYIFINPNDEEVCVKEKGNLALLTADSLRSSVIKLNGKELVLDAEDNLPDLDLEKVEEFILPSYSCAFLEVNDA
;
A
#
# COMPACT_ATOMS: atom_id res chain seq x y z
N GLN A 1 -1.06 -22.58 -8.36
CA GLN A 1 -0.23 -22.18 -9.50
C GLN A 1 -0.54 -20.76 -9.95
N ARG A 2 -1.82 -20.38 -10.11
CA ARG A 2 -2.29 -19.04 -10.54
C ARG A 2 -1.71 -17.92 -9.69
N LEU A 3 -1.84 -17.98 -8.35
CA LEU A 3 -1.24 -17.01 -7.44
C LEU A 3 0.24 -16.74 -7.76
N ARG A 4 1.03 -17.81 -7.94
CA ARG A 4 2.47 -17.68 -8.25
C ARG A 4 2.73 -17.02 -9.61
N LYS A 5 1.94 -17.37 -10.65
CA LYS A 5 2.07 -16.74 -11.97
C LYS A 5 1.78 -15.24 -11.90
N CYS A 6 0.67 -14.87 -11.26
CA CYS A 6 0.29 -13.47 -11.12
C CYS A 6 1.29 -12.67 -10.27
N THR A 7 1.76 -13.23 -9.14
CA THR A 7 2.76 -12.55 -8.32
C THR A 7 4.07 -12.35 -9.07
N LYS A 8 4.57 -13.38 -9.74
CA LYS A 8 5.82 -13.30 -10.50
C LYS A 8 5.78 -12.29 -11.64
N ALA A 9 4.62 -12.12 -12.26
CA ALA A 9 4.44 -11.16 -13.35
C ALA A 9 4.55 -9.70 -12.90
N LEU A 10 4.23 -9.39 -11.64
CA LEU A 10 4.42 -8.06 -11.07
C LEU A 10 5.91 -7.67 -10.92
N GLY A 11 6.82 -8.65 -11.01
CA GLY A 11 8.25 -8.44 -10.91
C GLY A 11 8.77 -8.43 -9.46
N ARG A 12 10.03 -8.05 -9.31
CA ARG A 12 10.66 -7.96 -7.98
C ARG A 12 9.99 -6.87 -7.15
N ALA A 13 9.58 -7.24 -5.94
CA ALA A 13 8.81 -6.36 -5.07
C ALA A 13 9.07 -6.68 -3.59
N TYR A 14 8.46 -5.92 -2.70
CA TYR A 14 8.31 -6.28 -1.29
C TYR A 14 6.98 -7.00 -1.07
N ILE A 15 6.97 -7.91 -0.11
CA ILE A 15 5.76 -8.43 0.52
C ILE A 15 5.78 -8.05 1.99
N ARG A 16 4.71 -7.47 2.46
CA ARG A 16 4.54 -7.08 3.87
C ARG A 16 3.64 -8.10 4.57
N VAL A 17 4.15 -8.66 5.65
CA VAL A 17 3.42 -9.57 6.55
C VAL A 17 3.23 -8.86 7.89
N SER A 18 2.12 -8.16 7.98
CA SER A 18 1.78 -7.27 9.07
C SER A 18 0.26 -7.08 9.14
N GLY A 19 -0.19 -6.11 9.90
CA GLY A 19 -1.60 -5.77 10.13
C GLY A 19 -1.97 -5.94 11.60
N THR A 20 -3.18 -5.53 11.97
CA THR A 20 -3.67 -5.61 13.36
C THR A 20 -3.63 -7.03 13.95
N TRP A 21 -3.75 -8.06 13.11
CA TRP A 21 -3.59 -9.45 13.55
C TRP A 21 -2.15 -9.77 13.97
N ALA A 22 -1.14 -9.24 13.25
CA ALA A 22 0.27 -9.47 13.55
C ALA A 22 0.65 -8.91 14.92
N ASN A 23 0.08 -7.77 15.31
CA ASN A 23 0.30 -7.18 16.63
C ASN A 23 -0.11 -8.09 17.80
N LYS A 24 -0.84 -9.19 17.54
CA LYS A 24 -1.41 -10.08 18.56
C LYS A 24 -1.10 -11.55 18.31
N THR A 25 -0.11 -11.82 17.45
CA THR A 25 0.27 -13.18 17.02
C THR A 25 1.49 -13.67 17.76
N TYR A 26 1.39 -14.84 18.37
CA TYR A 26 2.49 -15.58 18.97
C TYR A 26 3.13 -16.52 17.93
N TYR A 27 4.46 -16.56 17.89
CA TYR A 27 5.19 -17.51 17.03
C TYR A 27 5.52 -18.77 17.81
N ASP A 28 4.76 -19.85 17.57
CA ASP A 28 5.05 -21.17 18.12
C ASP A 28 5.83 -22.02 17.11
N PHE A 29 7.15 -21.93 17.18
CA PHE A 29 8.05 -22.68 16.31
C PHE A 29 8.58 -23.97 16.96
N SER A 30 7.89 -24.46 17.98
CA SER A 30 8.17 -25.73 18.63
C SER A 30 7.85 -26.92 17.68
N GLU A 31 8.30 -28.12 18.07
CA GLU A 31 8.00 -29.36 17.34
C GLU A 31 6.52 -29.76 17.42
N ASN A 32 5.84 -29.38 18.51
CA ASN A 32 4.42 -29.67 18.75
C ASN A 32 3.69 -28.35 19.08
N PRO A 33 3.44 -27.50 18.08
CA PRO A 33 2.82 -26.21 18.32
C PRO A 33 1.39 -26.34 18.82
N SER A 34 1.00 -25.44 19.71
CA SER A 34 -0.37 -25.34 20.22
C SER A 34 -1.26 -24.59 19.23
N ASP A 35 -2.49 -25.06 19.05
CA ASP A 35 -3.53 -24.31 18.31
C ASP A 35 -4.10 -23.14 19.12
N LYS A 36 -3.82 -23.11 20.44
CA LYS A 36 -4.31 -22.08 21.34
C LYS A 36 -3.18 -21.10 21.69
N ALA A 37 -3.44 -19.83 21.44
CA ALA A 37 -2.50 -18.76 21.79
C ALA A 37 -2.28 -18.72 23.31
N PRO A 38 -1.03 -18.43 23.75
CA PRO A 38 -0.73 -18.12 25.14
C PRO A 38 -1.52 -16.90 25.63
N GLU A 39 -1.59 -16.74 26.95
CA GLU A 39 -2.22 -15.58 27.57
C GLU A 39 -1.60 -14.27 27.05
N GLY A 40 -2.45 -13.28 26.76
CA GLY A 40 -2.05 -11.99 26.19
C GLY A 40 -1.91 -11.97 24.67
N TYR A 41 -1.91 -13.12 23.98
CA TYR A 41 -1.97 -13.21 22.51
C TYR A 41 -3.33 -13.68 22.02
N GLN A 42 -3.65 -13.46 20.74
CA GLN A 42 -4.94 -13.84 20.14
C GLN A 42 -4.83 -14.91 19.05
N SER A 43 -3.66 -15.09 18.46
CA SER A 43 -3.43 -16.07 17.40
C SER A 43 -2.05 -16.70 17.51
N VAL A 44 -1.86 -17.81 16.81
CA VAL A 44 -0.59 -18.52 16.72
C VAL A 44 -0.18 -18.64 15.26
N LEU A 45 1.08 -18.37 14.99
CA LEU A 45 1.73 -18.67 13.73
C LEU A 45 2.76 -19.79 13.97
N THR A 46 2.55 -20.92 13.34
CA THR A 46 3.44 -22.08 13.50
C THR A 46 4.66 -21.99 12.58
N LYS A 47 5.74 -22.71 12.93
CA LYS A 47 6.95 -22.80 12.10
C LYS A 47 6.63 -23.27 10.68
N VAL A 48 5.72 -24.24 10.52
CA VAL A 48 5.34 -24.77 9.20
C VAL A 48 4.68 -23.69 8.34
N GLN A 49 3.78 -22.89 8.93
CA GLN A 49 3.14 -21.80 8.21
C GLN A 49 4.17 -20.73 7.81
N TRP A 50 5.07 -20.39 8.73
CA TRP A 50 6.14 -19.41 8.46
C TRP A 50 7.08 -19.88 7.33
N LEU A 51 7.56 -21.10 7.38
CA LEU A 51 8.45 -21.64 6.33
C LEU A 51 7.77 -21.71 4.96
N ARG A 52 6.46 -22.01 4.90
CA ARG A 52 5.69 -21.94 3.65
C ARG A 52 5.62 -20.53 3.06
N LEU A 53 5.51 -19.53 3.93
CA LEU A 53 5.60 -18.13 3.50
C LEU A 53 6.99 -17.81 2.96
N LEU A 54 8.04 -18.22 3.67
CA LEU A 54 9.42 -18.00 3.22
C LEU A 54 9.72 -18.70 1.89
N ASP A 55 9.17 -19.89 1.66
CA ASP A 55 9.24 -20.56 0.33
C ASP A 55 8.58 -19.69 -0.75
N PHE A 56 7.42 -19.11 -0.46
CA PHE A 56 6.75 -18.21 -1.40
C PHE A 56 7.58 -16.96 -1.68
N VAL A 57 8.13 -16.32 -0.66
CA VAL A 57 9.00 -15.15 -0.76
C VAL A 57 10.20 -15.45 -1.66
N ARG A 58 10.91 -16.56 -1.40
CA ARG A 58 12.07 -16.99 -2.17
C ARG A 58 11.72 -17.31 -3.62
N ASP A 59 10.66 -18.11 -3.85
CA ASP A 59 10.27 -18.57 -5.18
C ASP A 59 9.77 -17.44 -6.08
N MET A 60 9.26 -16.36 -5.47
CA MET A 60 8.77 -15.17 -6.17
C MET A 60 9.80 -14.05 -6.26
N ASP A 61 11.01 -14.23 -5.71
CA ASP A 61 12.08 -13.20 -5.64
C ASP A 61 11.59 -11.90 -4.96
N LEU A 62 10.95 -12.05 -3.80
CA LEU A 62 10.41 -10.92 -3.03
C LEU A 62 11.33 -10.55 -1.87
N ASN A 63 11.28 -9.29 -1.45
CA ASN A 63 11.82 -8.83 -0.18
C ASN A 63 10.74 -8.89 0.90
N LEU A 64 11.09 -9.36 2.10
CA LEU A 64 10.15 -9.53 3.20
C LEU A 64 10.20 -8.36 4.17
N LEU A 65 9.08 -7.69 4.38
CA LEU A 65 8.85 -6.76 5.49
C LEU A 65 7.89 -7.40 6.50
N VAL A 66 8.20 -7.28 7.79
CA VAL A 66 7.36 -7.78 8.89
C VAL A 66 7.10 -6.70 9.93
N SER A 67 6.06 -6.87 10.75
CA SER A 67 5.92 -6.20 12.04
C SER A 67 5.90 -7.22 13.17
N LEU A 68 6.11 -6.75 14.40
CA LEU A 68 6.12 -7.58 15.59
C LEU A 68 4.81 -7.47 16.37
N ALA A 69 4.60 -8.41 17.29
CA ALA A 69 3.49 -8.34 18.22
C ALA A 69 3.73 -7.28 19.30
N VAL A 70 2.73 -6.43 19.55
CA VAL A 70 2.68 -5.47 20.65
C VAL A 70 1.31 -5.60 21.31
N CYS A 71 1.20 -6.58 22.22
CA CYS A 71 0.00 -6.91 22.98
C CYS A 71 0.41 -7.29 24.41
N GLU A 72 -0.55 -7.58 25.29
CA GLU A 72 -0.24 -7.93 26.69
C GLU A 72 0.82 -9.02 26.83
N GLY A 73 0.78 -10.04 25.97
CA GLY A 73 1.73 -11.16 26.00
C GLY A 73 3.15 -10.80 25.52
N SER A 74 3.35 -9.62 24.93
CA SER A 74 4.67 -9.17 24.43
C SER A 74 5.51 -8.49 25.53
N PHE A 75 5.02 -8.40 26.75
CA PHE A 75 5.66 -7.69 27.85
C PHE A 75 5.81 -8.60 29.08
N ASN A 76 6.85 -8.35 29.84
CA ASN A 76 7.04 -8.98 31.15
C ASN A 76 6.19 -8.27 32.23
N GLU A 77 6.27 -8.79 33.49
CA GLU A 77 5.54 -8.24 34.63
C GLU A 77 5.92 -6.78 34.99
N ASN A 78 7.06 -6.30 34.51
CA ASN A 78 7.51 -4.92 34.68
C ASN A 78 7.15 -3.99 33.53
N HIS A 79 6.31 -4.47 32.58
CA HIS A 79 5.97 -3.77 31.34
C HIS A 79 7.17 -3.50 30.41
N GLU A 80 8.20 -4.35 30.44
CA GLU A 80 9.32 -4.29 29.52
C GLU A 80 9.06 -5.20 28.33
N TYR A 81 9.35 -4.73 27.11
CA TYR A 81 9.15 -5.48 25.87
C TYR A 81 10.07 -6.71 25.79
N ASP A 82 9.52 -7.87 25.49
CA ASP A 82 10.25 -9.13 25.34
C ASP A 82 10.66 -9.38 23.89
N LEU A 83 11.99 -9.34 23.64
CA LEU A 83 12.57 -9.57 22.31
C LEU A 83 12.54 -11.04 21.87
N SER A 84 12.20 -11.99 22.72
CA SER A 84 12.32 -13.43 22.42
C SER A 84 11.58 -13.86 21.14
N GLN A 85 10.39 -13.27 20.88
CA GLN A 85 9.62 -13.55 19.68
C GLN A 85 10.27 -12.94 18.44
N ALA A 86 10.86 -11.76 18.54
CA ALA A 86 11.63 -11.14 17.46
C ALA A 86 12.88 -11.97 17.13
N GLU A 87 13.63 -12.39 18.17
CA GLU A 87 14.81 -13.23 18.00
C GLU A 87 14.47 -14.55 17.29
N LEU A 88 13.39 -15.21 17.71
CA LEU A 88 12.93 -16.46 17.11
C LEU A 88 12.58 -16.28 15.64
N LEU A 89 11.83 -15.23 15.29
CA LEU A 89 11.40 -14.92 13.93
C LEU A 89 12.58 -14.63 13.02
N PHE A 90 13.46 -13.74 13.43
CA PHE A 90 14.63 -13.31 12.66
C PHE A 90 15.64 -14.44 12.46
N LYS A 91 15.96 -15.16 13.56
CA LYS A 91 16.86 -16.30 13.49
C LYS A 91 16.33 -17.38 12.56
N THR A 92 15.06 -17.76 12.67
CA THR A 92 14.45 -18.79 11.83
C THR A 92 14.47 -18.39 10.36
N SER A 93 14.15 -17.14 10.05
CA SER A 93 14.15 -16.62 8.67
C SER A 93 15.55 -16.63 8.05
N LYS A 94 16.56 -16.17 8.81
CA LYS A 94 17.97 -16.16 8.38
C LYS A 94 18.49 -17.58 8.16
N ASP A 95 18.26 -18.48 9.13
CA ASP A 95 18.71 -19.88 9.05
C ASP A 95 18.06 -20.63 7.87
N TYR A 96 16.84 -20.24 7.49
CA TYR A 96 16.14 -20.79 6.32
C TYR A 96 16.60 -20.19 4.98
N GLY A 97 17.47 -19.18 5.02
CA GLY A 97 18.02 -18.53 3.83
C GLY A 97 17.12 -17.45 3.21
N VAL A 98 16.13 -16.95 3.96
CA VAL A 98 15.25 -15.85 3.56
C VAL A 98 15.28 -14.79 4.68
N PRO A 99 16.31 -13.94 4.72
CA PRO A 99 16.42 -12.92 5.76
C PRO A 99 15.29 -11.88 5.62
N ILE A 100 14.88 -11.31 6.75
CA ILE A 100 13.92 -10.20 6.80
C ILE A 100 14.61 -8.95 6.27
N ALA A 101 14.07 -8.38 5.19
CA ALA A 101 14.66 -7.23 4.51
C ALA A 101 14.30 -5.89 5.19
N ALA A 102 13.14 -5.82 5.82
CA ALA A 102 12.68 -4.62 6.51
C ALA A 102 11.77 -4.99 7.69
N ILE A 103 11.73 -4.14 8.72
CA ILE A 103 10.90 -4.32 9.91
C ILE A 103 10.21 -3.02 10.29
N GLU A 104 8.93 -3.12 10.60
CA GLU A 104 8.16 -2.16 11.39
C GLU A 104 8.00 -2.70 12.81
N PHE A 105 8.08 -1.85 13.83
CA PHE A 105 7.90 -2.34 15.20
C PHE A 105 6.46 -2.81 15.44
N MET A 106 5.48 -1.99 15.07
CA MET A 106 4.05 -2.27 15.28
C MET A 106 3.22 -1.73 14.12
N ASN A 107 2.11 -2.38 13.81
CA ASN A 107 1.13 -1.89 12.85
C ASN A 107 0.24 -0.80 13.46
N GLU A 108 0.03 0.31 12.73
CA GLU A 108 -0.91 1.40 13.03
C GLU A 108 -0.78 1.99 14.45
N THR A 109 0.36 2.58 14.69
CA THR A 109 0.82 3.02 16.01
C THR A 109 0.07 4.22 16.59
N ASN A 110 -0.53 5.07 15.77
CA ASN A 110 -1.32 6.20 16.25
C ASN A 110 -2.75 5.83 16.70
N ILE A 111 -3.16 4.56 16.53
CA ILE A 111 -4.39 3.99 17.09
C ILE A 111 -4.08 2.79 18.00
N LEU A 112 -3.10 2.94 18.90
CA LEU A 112 -2.45 1.90 19.72
C LEU A 112 -3.40 0.81 20.22
N GLN A 113 -4.43 1.17 21.00
CA GLN A 113 -5.35 0.20 21.63
C GLN A 113 -6.26 -0.48 20.63
N ILE A 114 -6.69 0.21 19.58
CA ILE A 114 -7.46 -0.37 18.47
C ILE A 114 -6.60 -1.38 17.72
N SER A 115 -5.32 -1.08 17.53
CA SER A 115 -4.35 -1.96 16.90
C SER A 115 -3.89 -3.13 17.78
N GLY A 116 -4.29 -3.17 19.05
CA GLY A 116 -4.07 -4.33 19.93
C GLY A 116 -3.09 -4.11 21.07
N ALA A 117 -2.49 -2.93 21.18
CA ALA A 117 -1.61 -2.59 22.30
C ALA A 117 -2.35 -2.66 23.66
N PRO A 118 -1.66 -2.97 24.76
CA PRO A 118 -2.22 -2.95 26.09
C PRO A 118 -2.87 -1.62 26.45
N LYS A 119 -3.87 -1.63 27.33
CA LYS A 119 -4.56 -0.39 27.76
C LYS A 119 -3.65 0.62 28.43
N TRP A 120 -2.63 0.15 29.12
CA TRP A 120 -1.62 0.98 29.79
C TRP A 120 -0.54 1.51 28.85
N TYR A 121 -0.42 0.96 27.62
CA TYR A 121 0.61 1.30 26.65
C TYR A 121 0.41 2.71 26.11
N THR A 122 1.48 3.49 26.11
CA THR A 122 1.45 4.91 25.73
C THR A 122 2.34 5.19 24.51
N ALA A 123 2.18 6.35 23.90
CA ALA A 123 3.05 6.81 22.82
C ALA A 123 4.52 6.92 23.26
N SER A 124 4.77 7.35 24.49
CA SER A 124 6.14 7.41 25.05
C SER A 124 6.76 6.03 25.20
N GLN A 125 5.99 5.05 25.67
CA GLN A 125 6.46 3.65 25.74
C GLN A 125 6.74 3.11 24.33
N TYR A 126 5.86 3.38 23.36
CA TYR A 126 6.08 3.00 21.97
C TYR A 126 7.43 3.51 21.42
N GLY A 127 7.73 4.80 21.59
CA GLY A 127 9.00 5.37 21.10
C GLY A 127 10.22 4.70 21.69
N SER A 128 10.18 4.41 23.01
CA SER A 128 11.26 3.72 23.71
C SER A 128 11.44 2.28 23.27
N ASP A 129 10.32 1.55 23.09
CA ASP A 129 10.34 0.14 22.67
C ASP A 129 10.73 0.00 21.19
N GLN A 130 10.29 0.94 20.33
CA GLN A 130 10.77 1.02 18.95
C GLN A 130 12.29 1.16 18.92
N ASP A 131 12.86 2.06 19.71
CA ASP A 131 14.31 2.26 19.78
C ASP A 131 15.04 1.00 20.27
N LEU A 132 14.49 0.30 21.27
CA LEU A 132 15.03 -0.97 21.75
C LEU A 132 15.09 -2.00 20.62
N VAL A 133 13.99 -2.21 19.91
CA VAL A 133 13.89 -3.20 18.83
C VAL A 133 14.78 -2.82 17.66
N MET A 134 14.74 -1.56 17.20
CA MET A 134 15.51 -1.13 16.03
C MET A 134 17.02 -1.16 16.29
N ARG A 135 17.44 -0.84 17.51
CA ARG A 135 18.84 -1.00 17.94
C ARG A 135 19.26 -2.46 17.91
N TRP A 136 18.47 -3.35 18.51
CA TRP A 136 18.72 -4.78 18.50
C TRP A 136 18.81 -5.33 17.05
N VAL A 137 17.91 -4.88 16.16
CA VAL A 137 17.94 -5.26 14.74
C VAL A 137 19.25 -4.83 14.09
N LYS A 138 19.67 -3.58 14.24
CA LYS A 138 20.90 -3.09 13.60
C LYS A 138 22.16 -3.75 14.15
N GLU A 139 22.18 -4.14 15.42
CA GLU A 139 23.30 -4.86 16.04
C GLU A 139 23.42 -6.31 15.52
N ASN A 140 22.32 -6.99 15.23
CA ASN A 140 22.30 -8.41 14.87
C ASN A 140 22.04 -8.68 13.38
N TYR A 141 21.35 -7.75 12.69
CA TYR A 141 20.91 -7.83 11.29
C TYR A 141 21.10 -6.47 10.58
N PRO A 142 22.34 -5.99 10.42
CA PRO A 142 22.61 -4.61 9.96
C PRO A 142 22.03 -4.26 8.59
N GLU A 143 21.80 -5.26 7.72
CA GLU A 143 21.21 -5.06 6.40
C GLU A 143 19.68 -4.88 6.41
N THR A 144 19.01 -5.22 7.55
CA THR A 144 17.57 -5.04 7.68
C THR A 144 17.23 -3.57 7.83
N LEU A 145 16.32 -3.05 7.01
CA LEU A 145 15.85 -1.67 7.11
C LEU A 145 14.90 -1.51 8.30
N CYS A 146 15.16 -0.48 9.11
CA CYS A 146 14.30 -0.05 10.20
C CYS A 146 13.26 0.94 9.67
N VAL A 147 12.00 0.53 9.66
CA VAL A 147 10.88 1.25 9.05
C VAL A 147 9.89 1.69 10.12
N GLY A 148 9.42 2.91 10.09
CA GLY A 148 8.44 3.43 11.05
C GLY A 148 8.07 4.88 10.79
N PRO A 149 7.10 5.42 11.55
CA PRO A 149 6.38 4.80 12.67
C PRO A 149 5.16 3.96 12.30
N CYS A 150 4.86 3.69 11.04
CA CYS A 150 3.72 2.88 10.58
C CYS A 150 2.37 3.42 11.07
N VAL A 151 2.12 4.69 10.83
CA VAL A 151 0.90 5.40 11.25
C VAL A 151 -0.21 5.28 10.22
N VAL A 152 -1.46 5.36 10.66
CA VAL A 152 -2.57 5.64 9.73
C VAL A 152 -2.40 7.06 9.23
N GLY A 153 -2.04 7.22 7.97
CA GLY A 153 -1.59 8.47 7.39
C GLY A 153 -2.65 9.55 7.16
N MET A 154 -3.86 9.32 7.66
CA MET A 154 -4.99 10.26 7.47
C MET A 154 -5.07 11.34 8.54
N GLU A 155 -4.23 11.29 9.59
CA GLU A 155 -4.22 12.32 10.63
C GLU A 155 -3.98 13.68 10.00
N LYS A 156 -4.96 14.56 10.08
CA LYS A 156 -4.92 15.94 9.57
C LYS A 156 -4.51 16.10 8.09
N ALA A 157 -4.24 15.01 7.36
CA ALA A 157 -3.97 15.09 5.93
C ALA A 157 -5.14 15.74 5.17
N MET A 158 -6.32 15.57 5.71
CA MET A 158 -7.57 16.13 5.17
C MET A 158 -7.87 17.56 5.68
N GLY A 159 -7.11 18.07 6.63
CA GLY A 159 -7.33 19.37 7.23
C GLY A 159 -6.52 20.51 6.63
N PRO A 160 -5.20 20.49 6.66
CA PRO A 160 -4.37 21.54 6.09
C PRO A 160 -4.28 21.40 4.57
N GLY A 161 -4.56 22.49 3.85
CA GLY A 161 -4.46 22.56 2.40
C GLY A 161 -5.77 22.35 1.64
N LEU A 162 -6.84 21.86 2.27
CA LEU A 162 -8.18 21.85 1.68
C LEU A 162 -8.86 23.21 1.82
N SER A 163 -9.53 23.67 0.77
CA SER A 163 -10.46 24.79 0.85
C SER A 163 -11.65 24.43 1.76
N GLU A 164 -12.40 25.42 2.26
CA GLU A 164 -13.60 25.16 3.05
C GLU A 164 -14.68 24.42 2.24
N GLU A 165 -14.73 24.63 0.92
CA GLU A 165 -15.61 23.90 0.01
C GLU A 165 -15.19 22.42 -0.09
N GLU A 166 -13.90 22.14 -0.28
CA GLU A 166 -13.35 20.79 -0.30
C GLU A 166 -13.56 20.08 1.04
N LYS A 167 -13.37 20.76 2.17
CA LYS A 167 -13.69 20.22 3.49
C LYS A 167 -15.19 19.92 3.65
N ALA A 168 -16.07 20.77 3.11
CA ALA A 168 -17.51 20.56 3.15
C ALA A 168 -17.91 19.34 2.29
N LEU A 169 -17.31 19.20 1.10
CA LEU A 169 -17.51 18.06 0.21
C LEU A 169 -16.97 16.76 0.84
N THR A 170 -15.82 16.81 1.51
CA THR A 170 -15.24 15.65 2.17
C THR A 170 -16.06 15.20 3.39
N LYS A 171 -16.63 16.13 4.18
CA LYS A 171 -17.53 15.78 5.30
C LYS A 171 -18.79 15.03 4.85
N GLY A 172 -19.27 15.32 3.63
CA GLY A 172 -20.38 14.59 3.02
C GLY A 172 -19.94 13.41 2.15
N GLY A 173 -18.64 13.24 1.92
CA GLY A 173 -18.06 12.35 0.93
C GLY A 173 -17.52 11.02 1.43
N GLY A 174 -17.64 10.72 2.72
CA GLY A 174 -17.22 9.42 3.25
C GLY A 174 -15.75 9.33 3.61
N ILE A 175 -15.07 10.47 3.82
CA ILE A 175 -13.71 10.48 4.36
C ILE A 175 -13.82 10.36 5.87
N ALA A 176 -13.22 9.32 6.42
CA ALA A 176 -13.18 9.11 7.85
C ALA A 176 -12.33 10.18 8.52
N ASP A 177 -12.93 10.88 9.47
CA ASP A 177 -12.18 11.60 10.47
C ASP A 177 -11.71 10.62 11.55
N TYR A 178 -10.54 10.06 11.37
CA TYR A 178 -9.92 9.18 12.38
C TYR A 178 -9.40 9.94 13.60
N SER A 179 -9.44 11.27 13.60
CA SER A 179 -8.88 12.08 14.69
C SER A 179 -9.49 11.74 16.05
N SER A 180 -10.77 11.36 16.10
CA SER A 180 -11.43 10.90 17.33
C SER A 180 -11.04 9.50 17.78
N ALA A 181 -10.51 8.67 16.87
CA ALA A 181 -10.03 7.31 17.16
C ALA A 181 -8.52 7.27 17.40
N MET A 182 -7.80 8.33 17.07
CA MET A 182 -6.35 8.44 17.26
C MET A 182 -6.05 8.72 18.73
N ALA A 183 -5.41 7.73 19.37
CA ALA A 183 -4.96 7.83 20.75
C ALA A 183 -3.67 8.65 20.90
N SER A 184 -2.90 8.81 19.82
CA SER A 184 -1.58 9.45 19.85
C SER A 184 -1.29 10.20 18.55
N SER A 185 -0.66 11.37 18.67
CA SER A 185 -0.11 12.09 17.52
C SER A 185 1.23 11.47 17.06
N ILE A 186 1.63 11.76 15.83
CA ILE A 186 2.95 11.36 15.33
C ILE A 186 4.05 12.00 16.18
N GLU A 187 3.84 13.23 16.64
CA GLU A 187 4.74 13.94 17.52
C GLU A 187 4.95 13.20 18.85
N ASP A 188 3.88 12.72 19.47
CA ASP A 188 3.95 12.00 20.73
C ASP A 188 4.66 10.63 20.57
N LEU A 189 4.37 9.91 19.48
CA LEU A 189 5.00 8.64 19.15
C LEU A 189 6.52 8.79 18.93
N MET A 190 6.93 9.84 18.23
CA MET A 190 8.32 10.07 17.89
C MET A 190 9.09 10.87 18.93
N ALA A 191 8.44 11.37 20.00
CA ALA A 191 9.10 12.17 21.05
C ALA A 191 10.21 11.41 21.77
N GLU A 192 10.01 10.14 22.07
CA GLU A 192 10.98 9.26 22.74
C GLU A 192 11.78 8.38 21.78
N SER A 193 11.42 8.36 20.48
CA SER A 193 12.19 7.64 19.46
C SER A 193 13.46 8.43 19.12
N LYS A 194 14.61 7.90 19.51
CA LYS A 194 15.93 8.53 19.33
C LYS A 194 16.82 7.74 18.37
N PHE A 195 16.52 6.45 18.18
CA PHE A 195 17.27 5.63 17.26
C PHE A 195 16.87 5.98 15.82
N PRO A 196 17.83 6.20 14.90
CA PRO A 196 17.51 6.60 13.54
C PRO A 196 16.79 5.48 12.78
N LEU A 197 15.70 5.83 12.12
CA LEU A 197 15.02 4.96 11.16
C LEU A 197 15.65 5.15 9.77
N ASP A 198 15.66 4.08 8.96
CA ASP A 198 16.08 4.14 7.55
C ASP A 198 14.96 4.65 6.65
N VAL A 199 13.70 4.41 7.04
CA VAL A 199 12.50 4.70 6.25
C VAL A 199 11.40 5.23 7.13
N TYR A 200 10.75 6.30 6.68
CA TYR A 200 9.50 6.78 7.26
C TYR A 200 8.32 6.05 6.62
N SER A 201 7.41 5.49 7.43
CA SER A 201 6.26 4.74 6.91
C SER A 201 4.92 5.23 7.43
N TYR A 202 3.91 5.14 6.54
CA TYR A 202 2.53 5.44 6.84
C TYR A 202 1.57 4.58 6.00
N HIS A 203 0.30 4.53 6.40
CA HIS A 203 -0.78 3.91 5.63
C HIS A 203 -1.62 4.97 4.94
N TYR A 204 -2.09 4.68 3.74
CA TYR A 204 -2.97 5.52 2.99
C TYR A 204 -4.22 4.77 2.54
N TYR A 205 -5.36 5.31 2.92
CA TYR A 205 -6.67 4.93 2.43
C TYR A 205 -7.48 6.18 2.14
N ASN A 206 -8.24 6.20 1.04
CA ASN A 206 -9.09 7.35 0.71
C ASN A 206 -10.20 7.56 1.75
N GLY A 207 -10.62 6.50 2.43
CA GLY A 207 -11.67 6.58 3.46
C GLY A 207 -11.82 5.28 4.23
N VAL A 208 -12.99 5.07 4.81
CA VAL A 208 -13.37 3.84 5.51
C VAL A 208 -14.33 3.05 4.65
N SER A 209 -14.24 1.73 4.71
CA SER A 209 -15.12 0.83 3.97
C SER A 209 -16.59 1.03 4.34
N GLU A 210 -17.47 0.99 3.34
CA GLU A 210 -18.93 1.00 3.49
C GLU A 210 -19.45 -0.11 4.43
N ARG A 211 -18.66 -1.19 4.66
CA ARG A 211 -18.97 -2.23 5.63
C ARG A 211 -18.99 -1.75 7.07
N LEU A 212 -18.30 -0.64 7.34
CA LEU A 212 -18.21 -0.02 8.67
C LEU A 212 -19.23 1.10 8.87
N GLU A 213 -20.18 1.27 7.94
CA GLU A 213 -21.21 2.33 8.00
C GLU A 213 -21.98 2.36 9.34
N SER A 214 -22.26 1.20 9.91
CA SER A 214 -22.96 1.11 11.21
C SER A 214 -22.12 1.62 12.39
N MET A 215 -20.79 1.56 12.27
CA MET A 215 -19.85 2.03 13.30
C MET A 215 -19.39 3.47 13.06
N MET A 216 -19.26 3.86 11.79
CA MET A 216 -18.75 5.17 11.35
C MET A 216 -19.66 5.75 10.26
N PRO A 217 -20.89 6.19 10.59
CA PRO A 217 -21.85 6.66 9.60
C PRO A 217 -21.33 7.81 8.76
N GLY A 218 -21.52 7.73 7.44
CA GLY A 218 -21.12 8.78 6.50
C GLY A 218 -19.60 8.91 6.27
N SER A 219 -18.82 7.90 6.69
CA SER A 219 -17.36 7.91 6.58
C SER A 219 -16.82 7.17 5.35
N HIS A 220 -17.67 6.84 4.40
CA HIS A 220 -17.28 6.17 3.17
C HIS A 220 -17.63 6.97 1.93
N TRP A 221 -16.82 6.82 0.87
CA TRP A 221 -17.07 7.36 -0.44
C TRP A 221 -18.13 6.53 -1.19
N LYS A 222 -18.93 7.22 -1.99
CA LYS A 222 -19.83 6.57 -2.94
C LYS A 222 -19.12 6.33 -4.27
N PRO A 223 -19.49 5.29 -5.03
CA PRO A 223 -18.83 4.98 -6.30
C PRO A 223 -18.91 6.14 -7.32
N GLU A 224 -19.97 6.95 -7.29
CA GLU A 224 -20.14 8.12 -8.15
C GLU A 224 -19.11 9.24 -7.86
N GLN A 225 -18.47 9.21 -6.71
CA GLN A 225 -17.44 10.16 -6.29
C GLN A 225 -16.02 9.70 -6.66
N ALA A 226 -15.83 8.41 -7.00
CA ALA A 226 -14.51 7.80 -7.15
C ALA A 226 -13.69 8.37 -8.33
N THR A 227 -14.33 9.07 -9.27
CA THR A 227 -13.66 9.80 -10.36
C THR A 227 -13.56 11.30 -10.12
N SER A 228 -14.07 11.79 -8.97
CA SER A 228 -13.99 13.22 -8.67
C SER A 228 -12.57 13.66 -8.31
N LYS A 229 -12.26 14.91 -8.64
CA LYS A 229 -10.98 15.53 -8.28
C LYS A 229 -10.71 15.47 -6.76
N VAL A 230 -11.73 15.72 -5.94
CA VAL A 230 -11.61 15.67 -4.48
C VAL A 230 -11.19 14.27 -4.01
N TYR A 231 -11.78 13.21 -4.57
CA TYR A 231 -11.43 11.84 -4.23
C TYR A 231 -9.99 11.51 -4.66
N LEU A 232 -9.60 11.87 -5.88
CA LEU A 232 -8.30 11.52 -6.44
C LEU A 232 -7.16 12.32 -5.79
N ASP A 233 -7.38 13.57 -5.43
CA ASP A 233 -6.35 14.44 -4.82
C ASP A 233 -5.98 14.03 -3.37
N VAL A 234 -6.77 13.20 -2.71
CA VAL A 234 -6.50 12.76 -1.32
C VAL A 234 -5.14 12.08 -1.19
N ALA A 235 -4.75 11.25 -2.16
CA ALA A 235 -3.45 10.58 -2.16
C ALA A 235 -2.28 11.58 -2.08
N GLY A 236 -2.29 12.58 -2.95
CA GLY A 236 -1.25 13.61 -2.97
C GLY A 236 -1.23 14.48 -1.72
N GLN A 237 -2.39 14.77 -1.13
CA GLN A 237 -2.49 15.55 0.11
C GLN A 237 -1.94 14.76 1.30
N CYS A 238 -2.32 13.49 1.41
CA CYS A 238 -1.81 12.60 2.44
C CYS A 238 -0.29 12.43 2.32
N CYS A 239 0.23 12.26 1.11
CA CYS A 239 1.66 12.20 0.85
C CYS A 239 2.39 13.47 1.30
N LYS A 240 1.91 14.66 0.92
CA LYS A 240 2.50 15.94 1.33
C LYS A 240 2.52 16.13 2.85
N PHE A 241 1.45 15.76 3.53
CA PHE A 241 1.42 15.81 4.99
C PHE A 241 2.51 14.92 5.60
N ASN A 242 2.62 13.68 5.15
CA ASN A 242 3.61 12.75 5.66
C ASN A 242 5.05 13.12 5.26
N MET A 243 5.27 13.80 4.13
CA MET A 243 6.58 14.38 3.79
C MET A 243 7.08 15.35 4.86
N LEU A 244 6.21 16.21 5.40
CA LEU A 244 6.58 17.13 6.49
C LEU A 244 7.02 16.35 7.74
N LYS A 245 6.38 15.22 8.03
CA LYS A 245 6.75 14.35 9.15
C LYS A 245 8.04 13.58 8.87
N ARG A 246 8.21 13.04 7.65
CA ARG A 246 9.45 12.40 7.22
C ARG A 246 10.62 13.35 7.34
N ASP A 247 10.51 14.58 6.83
CA ASP A 247 11.58 15.58 6.85
C ASP A 247 11.99 15.96 8.27
N LYS A 248 11.05 15.88 9.22
CA LYS A 248 11.32 16.14 10.64
C LYS A 248 11.97 14.97 11.37
N TYR A 249 11.52 13.73 11.14
CA TYR A 249 11.87 12.57 11.95
C TYR A 249 12.83 11.59 11.28
N VAL A 250 12.82 11.53 9.94
CA VAL A 250 13.68 10.65 9.13
C VAL A 250 14.20 11.40 7.91
N PRO A 251 14.92 12.53 8.09
CA PRO A 251 15.22 13.49 7.03
C PRO A 251 16.00 12.89 5.84
N ASP A 252 16.85 11.89 6.10
CA ASP A 252 17.67 11.25 5.07
C ASP A 252 17.04 9.95 4.52
N GLY A 253 15.85 9.57 5.04
CA GLY A 253 15.18 8.32 4.69
C GLY A 253 14.23 8.42 3.52
N GLU A 254 13.98 7.29 2.91
CA GLU A 254 12.86 7.13 1.98
C GLU A 254 11.52 7.24 2.74
N MET A 255 10.44 7.40 1.98
CA MET A 255 9.09 7.39 2.52
C MET A 255 8.30 6.24 1.91
N TRP A 256 7.81 5.30 2.73
CA TRP A 256 7.04 4.15 2.25
C TRP A 256 5.58 4.25 2.69
N VAL A 257 4.68 3.96 1.74
CA VAL A 257 3.27 3.71 2.04
C VAL A 257 3.13 2.22 2.29
N THR A 258 3.17 1.80 3.56
CA THR A 258 3.25 0.38 3.91
C THR A 258 1.89 -0.34 3.92
N GLU A 259 0.80 0.40 3.80
CA GLU A 259 -0.52 -0.10 3.37
C GLU A 259 -1.22 0.96 2.52
N SER A 260 -1.87 0.53 1.45
CA SER A 260 -2.63 1.39 0.55
C SER A 260 -3.85 0.69 -0.04
N GLY A 261 -4.94 1.43 -0.19
CA GLY A 261 -6.17 0.96 -0.83
C GLY A 261 -7.23 2.06 -0.93
N ASP A 262 -8.38 1.71 -1.49
CA ASP A 262 -9.50 2.64 -1.62
C ASP A 262 -10.13 3.01 -0.28
N ALA A 263 -10.21 2.04 0.65
CA ALA A 263 -10.82 2.24 1.96
C ALA A 263 -10.30 1.27 3.01
N GLY A 264 -9.95 1.76 4.19
CA GLY A 264 -9.57 0.94 5.33
C GLY A 264 -10.75 0.07 5.80
N GLY A 265 -10.44 -1.13 6.33
CA GLY A 265 -11.47 -2.07 6.79
C GLY A 265 -12.01 -3.00 5.70
N GLY A 266 -11.20 -3.36 4.70
CA GLY A 266 -11.49 -4.39 3.71
C GLY A 266 -11.85 -3.88 2.32
N GLY A 267 -11.79 -2.59 2.09
CA GLY A 267 -12.18 -1.94 0.83
C GLY A 267 -13.70 -1.80 0.68
N ASN A 268 -14.11 -0.96 -0.25
CA ASN A 268 -15.49 -0.89 -0.70
C ASN A 268 -15.76 -2.00 -1.73
N THR A 269 -17.02 -2.41 -1.90
CA THR A 269 -17.38 -3.46 -2.88
C THR A 269 -17.02 -3.10 -4.32
N TRP A 270 -16.92 -1.82 -4.64
CA TRP A 270 -16.53 -1.31 -5.95
C TRP A 270 -15.00 -1.20 -6.15
N ALA A 271 -14.17 -1.40 -5.10
CA ALA A 271 -12.71 -1.45 -5.20
C ALA A 271 -12.19 -2.56 -6.12
N SER A 272 -12.99 -3.61 -6.31
CA SER A 272 -12.67 -4.72 -7.23
C SER A 272 -13.06 -4.46 -8.69
N THR A 273 -13.39 -3.21 -9.04
CA THR A 273 -13.87 -2.81 -10.37
C THR A 273 -12.94 -1.80 -11.04
N TYR A 274 -13.28 -1.40 -12.26
CA TYR A 274 -12.50 -0.43 -13.03
C TYR A 274 -12.35 0.92 -12.32
N LEU A 275 -13.27 1.31 -11.43
CA LEU A 275 -13.18 2.53 -10.64
C LEU A 275 -11.87 2.67 -9.84
N ASP A 276 -11.34 1.56 -9.31
CA ASP A 276 -10.09 1.62 -8.54
C ASP A 276 -8.82 1.81 -9.39
N VAL A 277 -8.91 1.63 -10.69
CA VAL A 277 -7.80 1.89 -11.63
C VAL A 277 -7.37 3.36 -11.59
N PHE A 278 -8.33 4.29 -11.56
CA PHE A 278 -8.06 5.73 -11.52
C PHE A 278 -7.31 6.10 -10.25
N ARG A 279 -7.79 5.66 -9.08
CA ARG A 279 -7.13 5.90 -7.80
C ARG A 279 -5.73 5.26 -7.76
N THR A 280 -5.62 4.01 -8.18
CA THR A 280 -4.36 3.27 -8.14
C THR A 280 -3.28 3.95 -8.98
N LEU A 281 -3.58 4.31 -10.22
CA LEU A 281 -2.61 4.99 -11.09
C LEU A 281 -2.30 6.41 -10.61
N ASN A 282 -3.30 7.13 -10.10
CA ASN A 282 -3.11 8.47 -9.57
C ASN A 282 -2.24 8.47 -8.29
N GLU A 283 -2.45 7.50 -7.41
CA GLU A 283 -1.59 7.31 -6.23
C GLU A 283 -0.13 7.07 -6.62
N LEU A 284 0.13 6.14 -7.53
CA LEU A 284 1.46 5.84 -8.03
C LEU A 284 2.11 7.08 -8.66
N GLY A 285 1.37 7.80 -9.50
CA GLY A 285 1.85 9.00 -10.19
C GLY A 285 2.18 10.12 -9.21
N CYS A 286 1.24 10.53 -8.38
CA CYS A 286 1.46 11.66 -7.47
C CYS A 286 2.52 11.35 -6.40
N PHE A 287 2.60 10.12 -5.89
CA PHE A 287 3.64 9.71 -4.95
C PHE A 287 5.03 9.80 -5.59
N SER A 288 5.18 9.27 -6.82
CA SER A 288 6.47 9.29 -7.51
C SER A 288 6.96 10.69 -7.85
N GLU A 289 6.07 11.65 -8.11
CA GLU A 289 6.44 13.06 -8.31
C GLU A 289 6.82 13.79 -7.02
N LEU A 290 6.22 13.40 -5.90
CA LEU A 290 6.39 14.10 -4.63
C LEU A 290 7.59 13.58 -3.84
N THR A 291 7.85 12.27 -3.89
CA THR A 291 8.85 11.66 -3.02
C THR A 291 9.44 10.39 -3.64
N LYS A 292 10.37 9.78 -2.91
CA LYS A 292 11.03 8.53 -3.26
C LYS A 292 10.69 7.46 -2.24
N GLY A 293 10.34 6.27 -2.72
CA GLY A 293 10.03 5.13 -1.86
C GLY A 293 9.19 4.05 -2.52
N ILE A 294 8.40 3.36 -1.74
CA ILE A 294 7.63 2.19 -2.16
C ILE A 294 6.18 2.32 -1.69
N ILE A 295 5.25 1.86 -2.52
CA ILE A 295 3.84 1.71 -2.17
C ILE A 295 3.51 0.22 -2.05
N PHE A 296 2.98 -0.18 -0.91
CA PHE A 296 2.46 -1.52 -0.66
C PHE A 296 0.94 -1.49 -0.77
N HIS A 297 0.43 -2.13 -1.80
CA HIS A 297 -1.02 -2.27 -1.94
C HIS A 297 -1.56 -3.31 -0.96
N ASN A 298 -2.60 -2.99 -0.27
CA ASN A 298 -3.34 -3.89 0.60
C ASN A 298 -4.56 -4.43 -0.16
N THR A 299 -4.57 -5.67 -0.61
CA THR A 299 -3.68 -6.80 -0.39
C THR A 299 -3.36 -7.51 -1.72
N LEU A 300 -2.51 -8.56 -1.68
CA LEU A 300 -2.30 -9.39 -2.87
C LEU A 300 -3.58 -10.16 -3.26
N CYS A 301 -4.23 -10.83 -2.30
CA CYS A 301 -5.37 -11.73 -2.58
C CYS A 301 -6.37 -11.85 -1.42
N SER A 302 -6.69 -10.75 -0.78
CA SER A 302 -7.68 -10.70 0.31
C SER A 302 -8.56 -9.48 0.18
N SER A 303 -9.79 -9.56 0.69
CA SER A 303 -10.76 -8.47 0.74
C SER A 303 -11.14 -7.89 -0.64
N ASP A 304 -11.89 -6.78 -0.70
CA ASP A 304 -12.32 -6.21 -1.98
C ASP A 304 -11.25 -5.40 -2.67
N TYR A 305 -10.35 -4.76 -1.94
CA TYR A 305 -9.27 -3.97 -2.52
C TYR A 305 -8.11 -4.83 -3.08
N GLY A 306 -8.05 -6.13 -2.79
CA GLY A 306 -6.94 -7.00 -3.23
C GLY A 306 -6.74 -7.01 -4.75
N TYR A 307 -5.50 -7.20 -5.19
CA TYR A 307 -5.18 -7.34 -6.61
C TYR A 307 -5.80 -8.58 -7.24
N LEU A 308 -5.91 -9.66 -6.47
CA LEU A 308 -6.51 -10.92 -6.91
C LEU A 308 -7.74 -11.24 -6.06
N LYS A 309 -8.73 -11.87 -6.67
CA LYS A 309 -9.89 -12.38 -5.94
C LYS A 309 -9.43 -13.41 -4.90
N PRO A 310 -9.98 -13.37 -3.68
CA PRO A 310 -9.76 -14.43 -2.70
C PRO A 310 -10.09 -15.80 -3.29
N GLU A 311 -9.34 -16.83 -2.88
CA GLU A 311 -9.51 -18.24 -3.25
C GLU A 311 -9.31 -18.55 -4.74
N GLU A 312 -9.92 -17.80 -5.64
CA GLU A 312 -9.81 -17.98 -7.10
C GLU A 312 -8.48 -17.46 -7.65
N PHE A 313 -7.87 -16.44 -7.02
CA PHE A 313 -6.68 -15.73 -7.46
C PHE A 313 -6.79 -15.15 -8.88
N THR A 314 -8.00 -14.79 -9.30
CA THR A 314 -8.25 -14.14 -10.58
C THR A 314 -7.86 -12.65 -10.48
N PRO A 315 -7.05 -12.12 -11.41
CA PRO A 315 -6.66 -10.71 -11.42
C PRO A 315 -7.86 -9.78 -11.52
N ARG A 316 -7.79 -8.67 -10.79
CA ARG A 316 -8.76 -7.58 -10.81
C ARG A 316 -8.25 -6.41 -11.66
N PRO A 317 -9.08 -5.41 -11.98
CA PRO A 317 -8.67 -4.25 -12.78
C PRO A 317 -7.42 -3.53 -12.27
N ASN A 318 -7.31 -3.27 -10.98
CA ASN A 318 -6.16 -2.62 -10.36
C ASN A 318 -4.85 -3.44 -10.49
N TYR A 319 -4.92 -4.76 -10.51
CA TYR A 319 -3.77 -5.62 -10.80
C TYR A 319 -3.17 -5.32 -12.17
N PHE A 320 -3.99 -5.24 -13.21
CA PHE A 320 -3.51 -4.97 -14.56
C PHE A 320 -2.95 -3.55 -14.71
N ALA A 321 -3.52 -2.57 -14.00
CA ALA A 321 -2.99 -1.21 -13.95
C ALA A 321 -1.56 -1.19 -13.39
N VAL A 322 -1.32 -1.88 -12.28
CA VAL A 322 0.01 -1.99 -11.66
C VAL A 322 0.95 -2.85 -12.50
N LEU A 323 0.44 -3.91 -13.13
CA LEU A 323 1.25 -4.73 -14.04
C LEU A 323 1.78 -3.91 -15.23
N LEU A 324 0.95 -3.06 -15.83
CA LEU A 324 1.37 -2.14 -16.89
C LEU A 324 2.37 -1.10 -16.36
N TRP A 325 2.09 -0.50 -15.20
CA TRP A 325 3.02 0.41 -14.54
C TRP A 325 4.41 -0.25 -14.39
N ASN A 326 4.49 -1.42 -13.79
CA ASN A 326 5.75 -2.11 -13.55
C ASN A 326 6.49 -2.52 -14.84
N LYS A 327 5.76 -2.72 -15.94
CA LYS A 327 6.34 -3.10 -17.24
C LYS A 327 6.81 -1.93 -18.09
N LEU A 328 6.13 -0.79 -17.98
CA LEU A 328 6.33 0.33 -18.91
C LEU A 328 7.05 1.52 -18.26
N VAL A 329 6.88 1.72 -16.94
CA VAL A 329 7.34 2.93 -16.24
C VAL A 329 8.73 2.70 -15.63
N GLY A 330 9.65 3.59 -15.92
CA GLY A 330 11.00 3.61 -15.34
C GLY A 330 11.06 4.38 -14.02
N SER A 331 12.26 4.52 -13.48
CA SER A 331 12.51 5.08 -12.15
C SER A 331 12.80 6.58 -12.12
N GLU A 332 13.07 7.18 -13.29
CA GLU A 332 13.30 8.63 -13.40
C GLU A 332 11.96 9.31 -13.65
N VAL A 333 11.67 10.33 -12.84
CA VAL A 333 10.39 11.05 -12.84
C VAL A 333 10.59 12.44 -13.43
N TYR A 334 9.70 12.83 -14.32
CA TYR A 334 9.62 14.17 -14.87
C TYR A 334 8.34 14.85 -14.38
N LYS A 335 8.34 16.18 -14.35
CA LYS A 335 7.18 16.92 -13.87
C LYS A 335 5.96 16.63 -14.76
N GLY A 336 4.90 16.12 -14.17
CA GLY A 336 3.64 15.89 -14.84
C GLY A 336 2.80 17.16 -15.03
N ILE A 337 1.66 17.00 -15.66
CA ILE A 337 0.68 18.05 -15.93
C ILE A 337 -0.66 17.63 -15.34
N GLN A 338 -1.32 18.56 -14.68
CA GLN A 338 -2.70 18.39 -14.25
C GLN A 338 -3.52 19.55 -14.78
N GLU A 339 -4.49 19.27 -15.64
CA GLU A 339 -5.39 20.26 -16.23
C GLU A 339 -6.83 19.74 -16.13
N ASP A 340 -7.74 20.55 -15.63
CA ASP A 340 -9.19 20.30 -15.58
C ASP A 340 -9.57 18.85 -15.19
N ASN A 341 -8.98 18.36 -14.09
CA ASN A 341 -9.13 16.97 -13.61
C ASN A 341 -8.57 15.90 -14.57
N LEU A 342 -7.72 16.26 -15.54
CA LEU A 342 -6.89 15.35 -16.31
C LEU A 342 -5.52 15.25 -15.65
N TYR A 343 -5.08 14.03 -15.32
CA TYR A 343 -3.76 13.81 -14.70
C TYR A 343 -2.83 13.19 -15.73
N ILE A 344 -1.65 13.77 -15.89
CA ILE A 344 -0.62 13.29 -16.82
C ILE A 344 0.70 13.21 -16.04
N TYR A 345 1.20 12.00 -15.86
CA TYR A 345 2.51 11.73 -15.25
C TYR A 345 3.51 11.34 -16.33
N CYS A 346 4.79 11.63 -16.10
CA CYS A 346 5.84 11.33 -17.06
C CYS A 346 7.05 10.71 -16.36
N HIS A 347 7.51 9.58 -16.87
CA HIS A 347 8.72 8.91 -16.44
C HIS A 347 9.60 8.56 -17.63
N ASN A 348 10.88 8.21 -17.41
CA ASN A 348 11.58 7.46 -18.44
C ASN A 348 10.85 6.12 -18.67
N ASN A 349 10.94 5.57 -19.87
CA ASN A 349 10.39 4.24 -20.11
C ASN A 349 11.25 3.17 -19.42
N LYS A 350 10.66 1.98 -19.19
CA LYS A 350 11.34 0.88 -18.50
C LYS A 350 12.63 0.41 -19.19
N LYS A 351 12.75 0.63 -20.48
CA LYS A 351 13.91 0.25 -21.32
C LYS A 351 15.02 1.31 -21.29
N GLY A 352 14.73 2.52 -20.77
CA GLY A 352 15.67 3.64 -20.62
C GLY A 352 15.98 4.40 -21.92
N ASN A 353 15.14 4.28 -22.97
CA ASN A 353 15.35 4.89 -24.29
C ASN A 353 14.17 5.78 -24.72
N GLY A 354 13.67 6.62 -23.84
CA GLY A 354 12.55 7.52 -24.05
C GLY A 354 11.68 7.66 -22.82
N TYR A 355 10.43 8.01 -23.03
CA TYR A 355 9.49 8.38 -21.98
C TYR A 355 8.26 7.49 -21.98
N THR A 356 7.63 7.35 -20.83
CA THR A 356 6.29 6.81 -20.66
C THR A 356 5.40 7.86 -20.02
N TYR A 357 4.40 8.31 -20.77
CA TYR A 357 3.34 9.14 -20.23
C TYR A 357 2.22 8.25 -19.68
N ILE A 358 1.70 8.62 -18.52
CA ILE A 358 0.55 7.98 -17.89
C ILE A 358 -0.59 9.01 -17.88
N PHE A 359 -1.65 8.73 -18.62
CA PHE A 359 -2.83 9.58 -18.71
C PHE A 359 -3.94 8.97 -17.87
N ILE A 360 -4.60 9.79 -17.06
CA ILE A 360 -5.77 9.41 -16.28
C ILE A 360 -6.86 10.45 -16.59
N ASN A 361 -7.87 10.04 -17.33
CA ASN A 361 -9.03 10.85 -17.68
C ASN A 361 -10.26 10.39 -16.87
N PRO A 362 -10.54 10.96 -15.71
CA PRO A 362 -11.71 10.62 -14.91
C PRO A 362 -12.96 11.43 -15.32
N ASN A 363 -12.88 12.20 -16.42
CA ASN A 363 -13.96 13.05 -16.92
C ASN A 363 -14.90 12.28 -17.87
N ASP A 364 -16.09 12.81 -18.08
CA ASP A 364 -17.07 12.33 -19.04
C ASP A 364 -16.83 12.81 -20.50
N GLU A 365 -15.78 13.60 -20.71
CA GLU A 365 -15.35 14.09 -22.01
C GLU A 365 -14.09 13.36 -22.49
N GLU A 366 -13.99 13.16 -23.79
CA GLU A 366 -12.80 12.62 -24.44
C GLU A 366 -11.74 13.70 -24.68
N VAL A 367 -10.47 13.31 -24.74
CA VAL A 367 -9.33 14.20 -24.99
C VAL A 367 -8.53 13.71 -26.19
N CYS A 368 -8.28 14.60 -27.18
CA CYS A 368 -7.39 14.29 -28.28
C CYS A 368 -5.93 14.51 -27.86
N VAL A 369 -5.13 13.46 -27.86
CA VAL A 369 -3.68 13.49 -27.54
C VAL A 369 -2.90 13.44 -28.85
N LYS A 370 -2.20 14.53 -29.17
CA LYS A 370 -1.41 14.69 -30.40
C LYS A 370 0.06 14.29 -30.18
N GLU A 371 0.24 13.08 -29.66
CA GLU A 371 1.55 12.50 -29.44
C GLU A 371 1.62 11.12 -30.07
N LYS A 372 2.74 10.82 -30.74
CA LYS A 372 3.00 9.52 -31.36
C LYS A 372 3.73 8.59 -30.38
N GLY A 373 3.45 7.32 -30.45
CA GLY A 373 4.13 6.34 -29.60
C GLY A 373 3.50 4.95 -29.68
N ASN A 374 3.80 4.15 -28.68
CA ASN A 374 3.20 2.83 -28.49
C ASN A 374 2.19 2.94 -27.34
N LEU A 375 0.92 2.80 -27.65
CA LEU A 375 -0.21 3.05 -26.77
C LEU A 375 -0.67 1.77 -26.05
N ALA A 376 -0.89 1.86 -24.76
CA ALA A 376 -1.65 0.92 -23.93
C ALA A 376 -2.88 1.65 -23.38
N LEU A 377 -4.00 1.58 -24.06
CA LEU A 377 -5.25 2.22 -23.64
C LEU A 377 -6.10 1.27 -22.79
N LEU A 378 -6.34 1.64 -21.53
CA LEU A 378 -7.21 0.93 -20.60
C LEU A 378 -8.63 1.50 -20.63
N THR A 379 -9.58 0.64 -20.91
CA THR A 379 -11.02 0.93 -20.91
C THR A 379 -11.83 -0.20 -20.27
N ALA A 380 -13.10 0.03 -20.04
CA ALA A 380 -14.06 -1.00 -19.62
C ALA A 380 -15.45 -0.71 -20.16
N ASP A 381 -16.35 -1.70 -20.19
CA ASP A 381 -17.73 -1.53 -20.64
C ASP A 381 -18.55 -0.63 -19.70
N SER A 382 -18.13 -0.54 -18.43
CA SER A 382 -18.66 0.40 -17.44
C SER A 382 -17.64 0.64 -16.34
N LEU A 383 -17.80 1.71 -15.59
CA LEU A 383 -16.97 2.01 -14.42
C LEU A 383 -17.01 0.91 -13.33
N ARG A 384 -18.09 0.15 -13.27
CA ARG A 384 -18.28 -0.97 -12.33
C ARG A 384 -17.88 -2.34 -12.90
N SER A 385 -17.27 -2.39 -14.08
CA SER A 385 -16.78 -3.65 -14.66
C SER A 385 -15.65 -4.25 -13.84
N SER A 386 -15.71 -5.55 -13.61
CA SER A 386 -14.61 -6.34 -13.04
C SER A 386 -13.62 -6.85 -14.10
N VAL A 387 -13.92 -6.67 -15.37
CA VAL A 387 -13.04 -6.96 -16.51
C VAL A 387 -12.73 -5.65 -17.22
N ILE A 388 -11.46 -5.44 -17.53
CA ILE A 388 -10.99 -4.28 -18.29
C ILE A 388 -10.40 -4.71 -19.63
N LYS A 389 -10.25 -3.74 -20.52
CA LYS A 389 -9.72 -3.95 -21.87
C LYS A 389 -8.44 -3.16 -22.06
N LEU A 390 -7.48 -3.77 -22.74
CA LEU A 390 -6.27 -3.13 -23.24
C LEU A 390 -6.40 -3.03 -24.76
N ASN A 391 -6.40 -1.81 -25.31
CA ASN A 391 -6.59 -1.58 -26.75
C ASN A 391 -7.79 -2.37 -27.32
N GLY A 392 -8.92 -2.37 -26.58
CA GLY A 392 -10.16 -3.07 -26.95
C GLY A 392 -10.21 -4.58 -26.67
N LYS A 393 -9.08 -5.22 -26.28
CA LYS A 393 -9.03 -6.65 -25.92
C LYS A 393 -9.18 -6.85 -24.41
N GLU A 394 -10.03 -7.78 -24.00
CA GLU A 394 -10.24 -8.10 -22.58
C GLU A 394 -8.97 -8.66 -21.94
N LEU A 395 -8.65 -8.18 -20.74
CA LEU A 395 -7.55 -8.66 -19.92
C LEU A 395 -8.05 -9.77 -18.99
N VAL A 396 -8.01 -10.99 -19.46
CA VAL A 396 -8.43 -12.20 -18.74
C VAL A 396 -7.36 -13.29 -18.86
N LEU A 397 -7.28 -14.17 -17.87
CA LEU A 397 -6.41 -15.35 -17.94
C LEU A 397 -6.92 -16.32 -18.99
N ASP A 398 -6.01 -17.02 -19.67
CA ASP A 398 -6.37 -18.13 -20.54
C ASP A 398 -6.75 -19.41 -19.74
N ALA A 399 -7.07 -20.49 -20.44
CA ALA A 399 -7.45 -21.78 -19.84
C ALA A 399 -6.32 -22.43 -19.02
N GLU A 400 -5.08 -22.09 -19.29
CA GLU A 400 -3.88 -22.54 -18.60
C GLU A 400 -3.40 -21.58 -17.51
N ASP A 401 -4.21 -20.59 -17.11
CA ASP A 401 -3.88 -19.54 -16.16
C ASP A 401 -2.70 -18.64 -16.59
N ASN A 402 -2.47 -18.45 -17.88
CA ASN A 402 -1.50 -17.48 -18.35
C ASN A 402 -2.12 -16.08 -18.43
N LEU A 403 -1.31 -15.08 -18.15
CA LEU A 403 -1.70 -13.68 -18.34
C LEU A 403 -1.83 -13.37 -19.84
N PRO A 404 -2.77 -12.48 -20.20
CA PRO A 404 -2.91 -12.02 -21.58
C PRO A 404 -1.67 -11.26 -22.04
N ASP A 405 -1.43 -11.25 -23.34
CA ASP A 405 -0.43 -10.38 -23.94
C ASP A 405 -0.80 -8.92 -23.73
N LEU A 406 0.21 -8.13 -23.34
CA LEU A 406 0.06 -6.68 -23.14
C LEU A 406 0.64 -5.96 -24.36
N ASP A 407 0.02 -6.19 -25.54
CA ASP A 407 0.45 -5.61 -26.79
C ASP A 407 0.13 -4.11 -26.85
N LEU A 408 1.15 -3.32 -27.17
CA LEU A 408 1.00 -1.89 -27.41
C LEU A 408 0.65 -1.63 -28.88
N GLU A 409 -0.19 -0.65 -29.13
CA GLU A 409 -0.55 -0.22 -30.48
C GLU A 409 0.26 1.00 -30.90
N LYS A 410 0.87 0.97 -32.08
CA LYS A 410 1.56 2.12 -32.65
C LYS A 410 0.54 3.17 -33.10
N VAL A 411 0.66 4.39 -32.61
CA VAL A 411 -0.21 5.51 -32.93
C VAL A 411 0.59 6.74 -33.34
N GLU A 412 0.01 7.59 -34.19
CA GLU A 412 0.54 8.95 -34.50
C GLU A 412 -0.13 10.02 -33.62
N GLU A 413 -1.39 9.79 -33.28
CA GLU A 413 -2.23 10.50 -32.31
C GLU A 413 -3.31 9.55 -31.82
N PHE A 414 -3.98 9.85 -30.72
CA PHE A 414 -5.09 9.02 -30.23
C PHE A 414 -6.14 9.83 -29.48
N ILE A 415 -7.33 9.27 -29.42
CA ILE A 415 -8.39 9.77 -28.55
C ILE A 415 -8.27 9.03 -27.21
N LEU A 416 -8.14 9.77 -26.13
CA LEU A 416 -8.28 9.28 -24.76
C LEU A 416 -9.76 9.38 -24.39
N PRO A 417 -10.51 8.27 -24.35
CA PRO A 417 -11.95 8.31 -24.13
C PRO A 417 -12.31 8.89 -22.75
N SER A 418 -13.57 9.26 -22.59
CA SER A 418 -14.13 9.52 -21.26
C SER A 418 -13.89 8.32 -20.34
N TYR A 419 -13.60 8.60 -19.08
CA TYR A 419 -13.35 7.57 -18.05
C TYR A 419 -12.36 6.49 -18.50
N SER A 420 -11.18 6.90 -18.96
CA SER A 420 -10.13 5.99 -19.39
C SER A 420 -8.75 6.34 -18.84
N CYS A 421 -7.85 5.37 -18.87
CA CYS A 421 -6.44 5.56 -18.53
C CYS A 421 -5.57 5.04 -19.68
N ALA A 422 -4.39 5.61 -19.85
CA ALA A 422 -3.47 5.15 -20.89
C ALA A 422 -2.01 5.26 -20.45
N PHE A 423 -1.18 4.38 -21.04
CA PHE A 423 0.26 4.53 -21.05
C PHE A 423 0.70 4.74 -22.49
N LEU A 424 1.57 5.71 -22.73
CA LEU A 424 2.14 5.98 -24.04
C LEU A 424 3.68 5.94 -23.94
N GLU A 425 4.29 4.90 -24.51
CA GLU A 425 5.74 4.86 -24.65
C GLU A 425 6.17 5.69 -25.88
N VAL A 426 6.96 6.71 -25.65
CA VAL A 426 7.61 7.55 -26.66
C VAL A 426 9.09 7.24 -26.66
N ASN A 427 9.61 6.68 -27.74
CA ASN A 427 11.04 6.40 -27.86
C ASN A 427 11.78 7.63 -28.36
N ASP A 428 13.01 7.82 -27.90
CA ASP A 428 13.92 8.80 -28.49
C ASP A 428 14.14 8.51 -29.97
N ALA A 429 14.19 9.59 -30.77
CA ALA A 429 14.31 9.51 -32.23
C ALA A 429 15.67 8.99 -32.70
#